data_723be0b8eb49a74ddde215bb16b26989
#
_entry.id   723be0b8eb49a74ddde215bb16b26989
#
_cell.length_a   1.000
_cell.length_b   1.000
_cell.length_c   1.000
_cell.angle_alpha   90.00
_cell.angle_beta   90.00
_cell.angle_gamma   90.00
#
_symmetry.space_group_name_H-M   'P 1'
#
loop_
_entity.id
_entity.type
_entity.pdbx_description
1 polymer ?
#
loop_
_entity_poly.entity_id
_entity_poly.type
_entity_poly.pdbx_seq_one_letter_code
_entity_poly.pdbx_strand_id
1 'polypeptide(L)'
;VYKRQAVLTLTKDICFAYGLIAAFLIGLDLWLAADEPCRKAFPKALLRAGALAVIVLAVFSSWGRYTAAVTPTADTAASVGSEGLSYGAVLVGGVKQLLGMGRTEKFAQIMAAMGSAFFTRRICLLGGGIMAVAAITMVAAAAWLAADRGAPHRRVLAAHLGFAFCFAALYLFHLILYNYNFSDLEGLALKDYDRYLAPYYQAWMLAMLCLLARGARERLAQLATGGAAAVIFAVFCWRGVPAAGFWSGADSLYTLRADVQNRADTMNTVLGWPDRVLVISQGDDATRWY
;
A
#
# COMPACT_ATOMS: atom_id res chain seq x y z
N VAL A 1 2.64 -18.75 -5.70
CA VAL A 1 2.41 -17.75 -4.63
C VAL A 1 3.74 -17.20 -4.15
N TYR A 2 4.70 -18.01 -3.69
CA TYR A 2 5.97 -17.57 -3.08
C TYR A 2 6.82 -16.64 -3.98
N LYS A 3 6.97 -16.95 -5.28
CA LYS A 3 7.73 -16.11 -6.23
C LYS A 3 7.11 -14.72 -6.39
N ARG A 4 5.78 -14.62 -6.43
CA ARG A 4 5.07 -13.33 -6.58
C ARG A 4 5.22 -12.44 -5.35
N GLN A 5 5.19 -13.03 -4.14
CA GLN A 5 5.40 -12.28 -2.91
C GLN A 5 6.82 -11.75 -2.77
N ALA A 6 7.83 -12.54 -3.16
CA ALA A 6 9.22 -12.09 -3.17
C ALA A 6 9.39 -10.89 -4.11
N VAL A 7 8.84 -10.96 -5.34
CA VAL A 7 8.89 -9.84 -6.29
C VAL A 7 8.19 -8.59 -5.74
N LEU A 8 7.00 -8.75 -5.14
CA LEU A 8 6.27 -7.63 -4.54
C LEU A 8 7.11 -6.92 -3.47
N THR A 9 7.79 -7.67 -2.61
CA THR A 9 8.63 -7.11 -1.55
C THR A 9 9.82 -6.32 -2.09
N LEU A 10 10.33 -6.68 -3.28
CA LEU A 10 11.46 -6.00 -3.92
C LEU A 10 11.08 -4.72 -4.68
N THR A 11 9.78 -4.51 -4.97
CA THR A 11 9.37 -3.34 -5.77
C THR A 11 9.42 -2.02 -5.01
N LYS A 12 9.19 -2.03 -3.71
CA LYS A 12 9.28 -0.85 -2.83
C LYS A 12 9.31 -1.30 -1.38
N ASP A 13 10.03 -0.57 -0.52
CA ASP A 13 10.18 -0.89 0.90
C ASP A 13 8.85 -1.11 1.64
N ILE A 14 7.83 -0.32 1.32
CA ILE A 14 6.50 -0.47 1.92
C ILE A 14 5.80 -1.78 1.52
N CYS A 15 6.19 -2.40 0.41
CA CYS A 15 5.54 -3.61 -0.08
C CYS A 15 5.77 -4.82 0.84
N PHE A 16 6.76 -4.78 1.75
CA PHE A 16 6.89 -5.82 2.77
C PHE A 16 5.68 -5.88 3.70
N ALA A 17 5.10 -4.73 4.07
CA ALA A 17 3.88 -4.68 4.88
C ALA A 17 2.69 -5.35 4.16
N TYR A 18 2.52 -5.08 2.87
CA TYR A 18 1.51 -5.78 2.06
C TYR A 18 1.78 -7.28 1.96
N GLY A 19 3.04 -7.69 1.88
CA GLY A 19 3.44 -9.10 1.89
C GLY A 19 3.04 -9.81 3.19
N LEU A 20 3.26 -9.17 4.34
CA LEU A 20 2.87 -9.69 5.66
C LEU A 20 1.34 -9.75 5.80
N ILE A 21 0.63 -8.72 5.36
CA ILE A 21 -0.84 -8.70 5.33
C ILE A 21 -1.37 -9.84 4.46
N ALA A 22 -0.80 -10.03 3.26
CA ALA A 22 -1.20 -11.12 2.38
C ALA A 22 -0.96 -12.49 3.03
N ALA A 23 0.17 -12.68 3.73
CA ALA A 23 0.46 -13.91 4.46
C ALA A 23 -0.60 -14.18 5.55
N PHE A 24 -0.99 -13.16 6.32
CA PHE A 24 -2.04 -13.26 7.33
C PHE A 24 -3.40 -13.61 6.72
N LEU A 25 -3.83 -12.88 5.68
CA LEU A 25 -5.13 -13.11 5.03
C LEU A 25 -5.21 -14.47 4.35
N ILE A 26 -4.12 -14.93 3.73
CA ILE A 26 -4.03 -16.30 3.17
C ILE A 26 -4.14 -17.34 4.28
N GLY A 27 -3.44 -17.12 5.41
CA GLY A 27 -3.55 -18.00 6.57
C GLY A 27 -4.96 -18.08 7.12
N LEU A 28 -5.63 -16.93 7.23
CA LEU A 28 -7.02 -16.84 7.66
C LEU A 28 -7.96 -17.60 6.72
N ASP A 29 -7.81 -17.39 5.39
CA ASP A 29 -8.62 -18.09 4.39
C ASP A 29 -8.39 -19.60 4.41
N LEU A 30 -7.14 -20.05 4.51
CA LEU A 30 -6.80 -21.47 4.61
C LEU A 30 -7.38 -22.13 5.87
N TRP A 31 -7.39 -21.40 6.99
CA TRP A 31 -8.01 -21.88 8.23
C TRP A 31 -9.51 -22.03 8.10
N LEU A 32 -10.19 -21.03 7.53
CA LEU A 32 -11.64 -21.02 7.40
C LEU A 32 -12.17 -21.92 6.28
N ALA A 33 -11.35 -22.18 5.25
CA ALA A 33 -11.71 -23.02 4.13
C ALA A 33 -11.44 -24.52 4.38
N ALA A 34 -10.81 -24.87 5.50
CA ALA A 34 -10.50 -26.26 5.79
C ALA A 34 -11.75 -27.07 6.12
N ASP A 35 -11.86 -28.25 5.53
CA ASP A 35 -12.92 -29.22 5.84
C ASP A 35 -12.72 -29.91 7.21
N GLU A 36 -11.53 -29.73 7.80
CA GLU A 36 -11.18 -30.26 9.11
C GLU A 36 -11.72 -29.34 10.24
N PRO A 37 -11.90 -29.89 11.48
CA PRO A 37 -12.23 -29.08 12.63
C PRO A 37 -11.27 -27.92 12.82
N CYS A 38 -11.75 -26.71 13.09
CA CYS A 38 -10.97 -25.46 13.19
C CYS A 38 -9.70 -25.62 14.06
N ARG A 39 -9.78 -26.40 15.15
CA ARG A 39 -8.64 -26.67 16.05
C ARG A 39 -7.50 -27.42 15.36
N LYS A 40 -7.79 -28.32 14.41
CA LYS A 40 -6.77 -29.08 13.66
C LYS A 40 -6.24 -28.31 12.46
N ALA A 41 -7.10 -27.51 11.83
CA ALA A 41 -6.74 -26.69 10.68
C ALA A 41 -5.85 -25.49 11.06
N PHE A 42 -6.05 -24.91 12.25
CA PHE A 42 -5.35 -23.72 12.70
C PHE A 42 -3.81 -23.84 12.66
N PRO A 43 -3.16 -24.86 13.26
CA PRO A 43 -1.71 -24.97 13.25
C PRO A 43 -1.13 -25.13 11.83
N LYS A 44 -1.84 -25.82 10.93
CA LYS A 44 -1.43 -25.97 9.52
C LYS A 44 -1.52 -24.63 8.78
N ALA A 45 -2.58 -23.87 8.99
CA ALA A 45 -2.76 -22.55 8.41
C ALA A 45 -1.73 -21.55 8.95
N LEU A 46 -1.47 -21.57 10.26
CA LEU A 46 -0.45 -20.75 10.93
C LEU A 46 0.95 -21.07 10.40
N LEU A 47 1.30 -22.34 10.24
CA LEU A 47 2.59 -22.74 9.66
C LEU A 47 2.77 -22.21 8.24
N ARG A 48 1.74 -22.30 7.39
CA ARG A 48 1.79 -21.79 6.01
C ARG A 48 1.87 -20.26 5.97
N ALA A 49 1.10 -19.57 6.78
CA ALA A 49 1.15 -18.11 6.92
C ALA A 49 2.53 -17.67 7.45
N GLY A 50 3.05 -18.37 8.46
CA GLY A 50 4.38 -18.13 9.01
C GLY A 50 5.49 -18.33 7.98
N ALA A 51 5.44 -19.39 7.20
CA ALA A 51 6.39 -19.62 6.11
C ALA A 51 6.36 -18.50 5.06
N LEU A 52 5.17 -18.01 4.70
CA LEU A 52 5.02 -16.86 3.80
C LEU A 52 5.61 -15.58 4.42
N ALA A 53 5.33 -15.32 5.69
CA ALA A 53 5.87 -14.16 6.40
C ALA A 53 7.40 -14.21 6.50
N VAL A 54 7.98 -15.38 6.80
CA VAL A 54 9.44 -15.58 6.83
C VAL A 54 10.07 -15.28 5.47
N ILE A 55 9.46 -15.71 4.38
CA ILE A 55 9.96 -15.41 3.02
C ILE A 55 9.95 -13.91 2.76
N VAL A 56 8.86 -13.20 3.11
CA VAL A 56 8.77 -11.74 2.96
C VAL A 56 9.87 -11.04 3.75
N LEU A 57 10.05 -11.42 5.02
CA LEU A 57 11.08 -10.84 5.89
C LEU A 57 12.50 -11.16 5.42
N ALA A 58 12.74 -12.38 4.94
CA ALA A 58 14.05 -12.77 4.41
C ALA A 58 14.41 -11.98 3.14
N VAL A 59 13.46 -11.81 2.21
CA VAL A 59 13.65 -11.00 0.99
C VAL A 59 13.88 -9.53 1.36
N PHE A 60 13.09 -8.97 2.25
CA PHE A 60 13.27 -7.59 2.71
C PHE A 60 14.64 -7.37 3.36
N SER A 61 15.05 -8.27 4.27
CA SER A 61 16.34 -8.18 4.96
C SER A 61 17.52 -8.37 4.02
N SER A 62 17.41 -9.30 3.05
CA SER A 62 18.46 -9.52 2.05
C SER A 62 18.64 -8.32 1.13
N TRP A 63 17.54 -7.69 0.72
CA TRP A 63 17.55 -6.48 -0.07
C TRP A 63 18.18 -5.30 0.69
N GLY A 64 17.80 -5.09 1.94
CA GLY A 64 18.40 -4.06 2.79
C GLY A 64 19.92 -4.22 2.96
N ARG A 65 20.39 -5.47 3.13
CA ARG A 65 21.84 -5.77 3.18
C ARG A 65 22.52 -5.51 1.83
N TYR A 66 21.90 -5.90 0.74
CA TYR A 66 22.44 -5.66 -0.60
C TYR A 66 22.55 -4.16 -0.89
N THR A 67 21.50 -3.39 -0.66
CA THR A 67 21.51 -1.93 -0.89
C THR A 67 22.57 -1.24 -0.03
N ALA A 68 22.70 -1.61 1.25
CA ALA A 68 23.73 -1.07 2.12
C ALA A 68 25.16 -1.41 1.66
N ALA A 69 25.37 -2.55 1.00
CA ALA A 69 26.68 -2.94 0.48
C ALA A 69 27.04 -2.23 -0.84
N VAL A 70 26.04 -1.97 -1.69
CA VAL A 70 26.25 -1.40 -3.05
C VAL A 70 26.23 0.12 -3.01
N THR A 71 25.52 0.73 -2.07
CA THR A 71 25.41 2.19 -1.91
C THR A 71 25.90 2.66 -0.55
N PRO A 72 27.16 2.40 -0.18
CA PRO A 72 27.68 2.72 1.16
C PRO A 72 27.73 4.23 1.44
N THR A 73 27.70 5.06 0.41
CA THR A 73 27.74 6.53 0.49
C THR A 73 26.48 7.20 -0.05
N ALA A 74 25.51 6.43 -0.50
CA ALA A 74 24.20 7.01 -0.66
C ALA A 74 23.77 7.42 0.76
N ASP A 75 24.19 8.63 1.13
CA ASP A 75 23.45 9.37 2.13
C ASP A 75 22.02 9.09 1.80
N THR A 76 21.44 8.25 2.59
CA THR A 76 20.03 7.95 2.52
C THR A 76 19.34 9.25 2.92
N ALA A 77 19.48 10.26 2.05
CA ALA A 77 18.71 11.50 2.10
C ALA A 77 17.20 11.21 2.11
N ALA A 78 16.83 9.96 1.84
CA ALA A 78 15.51 9.41 2.08
C ALA A 78 15.20 9.18 3.57
N SER A 79 16.17 9.20 4.48
CA SER A 79 15.98 9.02 5.93
C SER A 79 16.08 10.33 6.71
N VAL A 80 15.65 11.45 6.12
CA VAL A 80 15.71 12.79 6.72
C VAL A 80 14.96 12.89 8.07
N GLY A 81 14.19 11.88 8.45
CA GLY A 81 13.50 11.88 9.75
C GLY A 81 13.96 10.83 10.77
N SER A 82 14.75 9.84 10.34
CA SER A 82 15.16 8.71 11.21
C SER A 82 16.67 8.52 11.28
N GLU A 83 17.45 9.59 11.22
CA GLU A 83 18.91 9.53 11.24
C GLU A 83 19.41 8.60 12.37
N GLY A 84 19.93 7.45 11.98
CA GLY A 84 20.51 6.48 12.90
C GLY A 84 19.52 5.59 13.67
N LEU A 85 18.20 5.69 13.47
CA LEU A 85 17.23 4.84 14.16
C LEU A 85 17.01 3.53 13.40
N SER A 86 17.09 2.41 14.13
CA SER A 86 16.68 1.11 13.58
C SER A 86 15.16 1.05 13.37
N TYR A 87 14.70 0.23 12.41
CA TYR A 87 13.25 0.00 12.20
C TYR A 87 12.52 -0.40 13.49
N GLY A 88 13.17 -1.20 14.36
CA GLY A 88 12.60 -1.56 15.65
C GLY A 88 12.42 -0.36 16.58
N ALA A 89 13.37 0.57 16.61
CA ALA A 89 13.29 1.79 17.41
C ALA A 89 12.17 2.71 16.89
N VAL A 90 12.02 2.84 15.58
CA VAL A 90 10.93 3.60 14.91
C VAL A 90 9.56 3.02 15.29
N LEU A 91 9.40 1.71 15.20
CA LEU A 91 8.13 1.05 15.57
C LEU A 91 7.81 1.22 17.05
N VAL A 92 8.79 0.97 17.93
CA VAL A 92 8.61 1.14 19.38
C VAL A 92 8.32 2.58 19.75
N GLY A 93 9.04 3.55 19.15
CA GLY A 93 8.80 4.97 19.33
C GLY A 93 7.40 5.38 18.86
N GLY A 94 7.00 4.92 17.68
CA GLY A 94 5.67 5.18 17.12
C GLY A 94 4.54 4.60 17.98
N VAL A 95 4.68 3.36 18.46
CA VAL A 95 3.71 2.75 19.38
C VAL A 95 3.61 3.53 20.69
N LYS A 96 4.74 3.97 21.27
CA LYS A 96 4.74 4.83 22.46
C LYS A 96 3.97 6.12 22.22
N GLN A 97 4.18 6.79 21.09
CA GLN A 97 3.46 8.02 20.75
C GLN A 97 1.96 7.77 20.52
N LEU A 98 1.58 6.65 19.93
CA LEU A 98 0.17 6.22 19.82
C LEU A 98 -0.49 6.06 21.19
N LEU A 99 0.25 5.50 22.14
CA LEU A 99 -0.21 5.35 23.54
C LEU A 99 -0.13 6.65 24.36
N GLY A 100 0.25 7.77 23.74
CA GLY A 100 0.34 9.08 24.40
C GLY A 100 1.67 9.33 25.13
N MET A 101 2.62 8.41 25.04
CA MET A 101 3.93 8.53 25.70
C MET A 101 4.92 9.28 24.79
N GLY A 102 5.31 10.51 25.19
CA GLY A 102 6.28 11.33 24.44
C GLY A 102 5.75 11.78 23.08
N ARG A 103 4.43 12.04 22.97
CA ARG A 103 3.81 12.51 21.75
C ARG A 103 4.38 13.87 21.33
N THR A 104 4.95 13.94 20.12
CA THR A 104 5.44 15.17 19.52
C THR A 104 4.31 15.95 18.87
N GLU A 105 4.50 17.28 18.70
CA GLU A 105 3.54 18.11 17.96
C GLU A 105 3.38 17.65 16.51
N LYS A 106 4.49 17.32 15.82
CA LYS A 106 4.49 16.74 14.47
C LYS A 106 3.59 15.52 14.40
N PHE A 107 3.73 14.59 15.34
CA PHE A 107 2.91 13.36 15.36
C PHE A 107 1.41 13.68 15.53
N ALA A 108 1.08 14.61 16.40
CA ALA A 108 -0.32 15.03 16.61
C ALA A 108 -0.92 15.69 15.35
N GLN A 109 -0.14 16.54 14.68
CA GLN A 109 -0.56 17.20 13.42
C GLN A 109 -0.73 16.16 12.28
N ILE A 110 0.19 15.21 12.13
CA ILE A 110 0.06 14.13 11.13
C ILE A 110 -1.16 13.27 11.43
N MET A 111 -1.40 12.93 12.68
CA MET A 111 -2.58 12.16 13.09
C MET A 111 -3.89 12.87 12.73
N ALA A 112 -3.95 14.18 12.98
CA ALA A 112 -5.10 15.01 12.59
C ALA A 112 -5.25 15.10 11.07
N ALA A 113 -4.15 15.31 10.34
CA ALA A 113 -4.14 15.35 8.87
C ALA A 113 -4.59 14.02 8.26
N MET A 114 -4.10 12.89 8.76
CA MET A 114 -4.54 11.55 8.32
C MET A 114 -6.02 11.33 8.64
N GLY A 115 -6.48 11.68 9.85
CA GLY A 115 -7.89 11.61 10.20
C GLY A 115 -8.76 12.41 9.22
N SER A 116 -8.40 13.65 8.92
CA SER A 116 -9.09 14.46 7.92
C SER A 116 -9.03 13.83 6.53
N ALA A 117 -7.86 13.37 6.09
CA ALA A 117 -7.66 12.76 4.79
C ALA A 117 -8.52 11.49 4.59
N PHE A 118 -8.74 10.71 5.63
CA PHE A 118 -9.62 9.53 5.58
C PHE A 118 -11.05 9.89 5.14
N PHE A 119 -11.55 11.05 5.53
CA PHE A 119 -12.89 11.50 5.15
C PHE A 119 -12.90 12.27 3.83
N THR A 120 -11.89 13.11 3.57
CA THR A 120 -11.95 14.13 2.52
C THR A 120 -11.09 13.80 1.29
N ARG A 121 -9.94 13.11 1.48
CA ARG A 121 -9.00 12.87 0.39
C ARG A 121 -9.50 11.74 -0.51
N ARG A 122 -9.65 12.04 -1.79
CA ARG A 122 -10.25 11.13 -2.76
C ARG A 122 -9.37 9.89 -2.99
N ILE A 123 -9.90 8.70 -2.68
CA ILE A 123 -9.24 7.40 -2.85
C ILE A 123 -9.85 6.61 -4.03
N CYS A 124 -11.15 6.73 -4.24
CA CYS A 124 -11.89 6.06 -5.31
C CYS A 124 -12.86 7.05 -5.98
N LEU A 125 -13.58 6.59 -6.99
CA LEU A 125 -14.58 7.43 -7.67
C LEU A 125 -15.62 8.02 -6.70
N LEU A 126 -16.00 7.24 -5.69
CA LEU A 126 -17.05 7.62 -4.73
C LEU A 126 -16.60 8.68 -3.72
N GLY A 127 -15.29 8.87 -3.51
CA GLY A 127 -14.77 9.85 -2.57
C GLY A 127 -13.63 9.36 -1.71
N GLY A 128 -13.61 9.79 -0.43
CA GLY A 128 -12.56 9.47 0.53
C GLY A 128 -12.58 8.02 1.02
N GLY A 129 -11.64 7.71 1.91
CA GLY A 129 -11.48 6.38 2.49
C GLY A 129 -12.74 5.86 3.17
N ILE A 130 -13.50 6.74 3.85
CA ILE A 130 -14.77 6.34 4.49
C ILE A 130 -15.79 5.85 3.45
N MET A 131 -15.88 6.50 2.29
CA MET A 131 -16.78 6.09 1.21
C MET A 131 -16.31 4.78 0.58
N ALA A 132 -15.00 4.59 0.45
CA ALA A 132 -14.44 3.33 -0.01
C ALA A 132 -14.78 2.18 0.94
N VAL A 133 -14.61 2.36 2.26
CA VAL A 133 -14.98 1.36 3.27
C VAL A 133 -16.48 1.08 3.25
N ALA A 134 -17.33 2.10 3.13
CA ALA A 134 -18.77 1.92 3.04
C ALA A 134 -19.17 1.09 1.81
N ALA A 135 -18.61 1.40 0.63
CA ALA A 135 -18.87 0.64 -0.59
C ALA A 135 -18.40 -0.83 -0.46
N ILE A 136 -17.21 -1.06 0.09
CA ILE A 136 -16.68 -2.40 0.33
C ILE A 136 -17.58 -3.17 1.30
N THR A 137 -18.06 -2.51 2.36
CA THR A 137 -18.97 -3.11 3.35
C THR A 137 -20.31 -3.48 2.72
N MET A 138 -20.85 -2.64 1.83
CA MET A 138 -22.07 -2.99 1.08
C MET A 138 -21.87 -4.23 0.19
N VAL A 139 -20.74 -4.32 -0.50
CA VAL A 139 -20.40 -5.52 -1.29
C VAL A 139 -20.21 -6.74 -0.39
N ALA A 140 -19.56 -6.59 0.77
CA ALA A 140 -19.41 -7.66 1.74
C ALA A 140 -20.78 -8.14 2.28
N ALA A 141 -21.71 -7.22 2.57
CA ALA A 141 -23.08 -7.56 2.96
C ALA A 141 -23.82 -8.30 1.84
N ALA A 142 -23.71 -7.85 0.60
CA ALA A 142 -24.26 -8.54 -0.57
C ALA A 142 -23.66 -9.96 -0.72
N ALA A 143 -22.33 -10.08 -0.58
CA ALA A 143 -21.65 -11.38 -0.60
C ALA A 143 -22.11 -12.31 0.54
N TRP A 144 -22.34 -11.75 1.73
CA TRP A 144 -22.86 -12.49 2.87
C TRP A 144 -24.29 -12.97 2.64
N LEU A 145 -25.16 -12.14 2.06
CA LEU A 145 -26.53 -12.52 1.72
C LEU A 145 -26.59 -13.56 0.59
N ALA A 146 -25.67 -13.45 -0.39
CA ALA A 146 -25.54 -14.41 -1.48
C ALA A 146 -24.82 -15.71 -1.10
N ALA A 147 -24.19 -15.75 0.07
CA ALA A 147 -23.41 -16.89 0.58
C ALA A 147 -24.29 -18.06 0.98
N ASP A 148 -25.14 -18.55 0.08
CA ASP A 148 -25.96 -19.71 0.32
C ASP A 148 -25.16 -20.99 0.02
N ARG A 149 -24.90 -21.81 1.06
CA ARG A 149 -24.36 -23.19 1.01
C ARG A 149 -22.98 -23.46 0.39
N GLY A 150 -22.40 -22.54 -0.38
CA GLY A 150 -21.09 -22.77 -1.02
C GLY A 150 -19.91 -21.99 -0.42
N ALA A 151 -20.16 -20.80 0.12
CA ALA A 151 -19.20 -20.06 0.94
C ALA A 151 -19.85 -19.78 2.28
N PRO A 152 -19.42 -20.39 3.38
CA PRO A 152 -20.06 -20.20 4.66
C PRO A 152 -20.02 -18.70 5.05
N HIS A 153 -21.13 -18.15 5.54
CA HIS A 153 -21.27 -16.75 5.98
C HIS A 153 -20.09 -16.30 6.86
N ARG A 154 -19.59 -17.22 7.72
CA ARG A 154 -18.40 -16.99 8.55
C ARG A 154 -17.15 -16.61 7.74
N ARG A 155 -16.97 -17.16 6.50
CA ARG A 155 -15.81 -16.87 5.66
C ARG A 155 -15.87 -15.45 5.11
N VAL A 156 -17.03 -15.00 4.66
CA VAL A 156 -17.24 -13.63 4.19
C VAL A 156 -17.00 -12.63 5.31
N LEU A 157 -17.62 -12.86 6.48
CA LEU A 157 -17.46 -12.00 7.64
C LEU A 157 -16.01 -11.95 8.12
N ALA A 158 -15.38 -13.11 8.27
CA ALA A 158 -13.99 -13.17 8.74
C ALA A 158 -13.00 -12.57 7.74
N ALA A 159 -13.22 -12.74 6.42
CA ALA A 159 -12.41 -12.07 5.40
C ALA A 159 -12.59 -10.55 5.51
N HIS A 160 -13.83 -10.04 5.58
CA HIS A 160 -14.10 -8.62 5.71
C HIS A 160 -13.46 -8.01 6.96
N LEU A 161 -13.64 -8.65 8.12
CA LEU A 161 -13.05 -8.23 9.40
C LEU A 161 -11.51 -8.34 9.39
N GLY A 162 -10.97 -9.39 8.76
CA GLY A 162 -9.54 -9.56 8.57
C GLY A 162 -8.92 -8.42 7.75
N PHE A 163 -9.56 -8.05 6.66
CA PHE A 163 -9.15 -6.88 5.88
C PHE A 163 -9.30 -5.58 6.68
N ALA A 164 -10.39 -5.38 7.42
CA ALA A 164 -10.59 -4.19 8.25
C ALA A 164 -9.52 -4.07 9.34
N PHE A 165 -9.17 -5.17 10.00
CA PHE A 165 -8.09 -5.23 10.99
C PHE A 165 -6.73 -4.88 10.39
N CYS A 166 -6.39 -5.51 9.26
CA CYS A 166 -5.15 -5.23 8.55
C CYS A 166 -5.11 -3.79 8.01
N PHE A 167 -6.26 -3.23 7.60
CA PHE A 167 -6.34 -1.83 7.22
C PHE A 167 -5.99 -0.90 8.39
N ALA A 168 -6.56 -1.15 9.56
CA ALA A 168 -6.25 -0.36 10.75
C ALA A 168 -4.75 -0.46 11.10
N ALA A 169 -4.17 -1.65 11.06
CA ALA A 169 -2.74 -1.84 11.29
C ALA A 169 -1.88 -1.12 10.25
N LEU A 170 -2.23 -1.21 8.96
CA LEU A 170 -1.55 -0.51 7.87
C LEU A 170 -1.66 1.00 8.02
N TYR A 171 -2.83 1.51 8.42
CA TYR A 171 -3.07 2.93 8.62
C TYR A 171 -2.22 3.49 9.77
N LEU A 172 -2.17 2.77 10.88
CA LEU A 172 -1.30 3.11 12.02
C LEU A 172 0.18 3.02 11.66
N PHE A 173 0.56 2.04 10.85
CA PHE A 173 1.92 1.92 10.34
C PHE A 173 2.31 3.13 9.47
N HIS A 174 1.41 3.60 8.59
CA HIS A 174 1.66 4.81 7.79
C HIS A 174 1.78 6.07 8.64
N LEU A 175 0.98 6.18 9.71
CA LEU A 175 1.11 7.29 10.67
C LEU A 175 2.53 7.34 11.26
N ILE A 176 3.07 6.18 11.64
CA ILE A 176 4.44 6.07 12.14
C ILE A 176 5.44 6.42 11.03
N LEU A 177 5.26 5.92 9.81
CA LEU A 177 6.14 6.23 8.68
C LEU A 177 6.17 7.73 8.37
N TYR A 178 5.01 8.40 8.29
CA TYR A 178 4.96 9.85 8.04
C TYR A 178 5.68 10.66 9.13
N ASN A 179 5.65 10.18 10.36
CA ASN A 179 6.33 10.86 11.46
C ASN A 179 7.86 10.69 11.43
N TYR A 180 8.36 9.51 11.04
CA TYR A 180 9.78 9.19 11.16
C TYR A 180 10.55 9.20 9.84
N ASN A 181 9.92 8.82 8.72
CA ASN A 181 10.59 8.61 7.44
C ASN A 181 10.38 9.74 6.43
N PHE A 182 9.52 10.70 6.73
CA PHE A 182 9.25 11.84 5.87
C PHE A 182 9.72 13.13 6.53
N SER A 183 10.19 14.08 5.72
CA SER A 183 10.43 15.44 6.19
C SER A 183 9.17 16.04 6.81
N ASP A 184 9.30 17.12 7.57
CA ASP A 184 8.14 17.74 8.23
C ASP A 184 7.10 18.19 7.19
N LEU A 185 7.53 18.80 6.10
CA LEU A 185 6.64 19.24 5.02
C LEU A 185 5.95 18.06 4.33
N GLU A 186 6.68 17.01 3.97
CA GLU A 186 6.13 15.84 3.27
C GLU A 186 5.22 15.02 4.18
N GLY A 187 5.59 14.86 5.46
CA GLY A 187 4.80 14.15 6.46
C GLY A 187 3.47 14.85 6.72
N LEU A 188 3.48 16.17 6.92
CA LEU A 188 2.26 16.97 7.15
C LEU A 188 1.37 17.06 5.90
N ALA A 189 1.98 17.13 4.71
CA ALA A 189 1.25 17.09 3.44
C ALA A 189 0.72 15.70 3.08
N LEU A 190 1.07 14.65 3.83
CA LEU A 190 0.75 13.25 3.55
C LEU A 190 1.13 12.90 2.11
N LYS A 191 2.40 13.13 1.76
CA LYS A 191 2.91 12.86 0.41
C LYS A 191 2.61 11.42 -0.01
N ASP A 192 2.11 11.24 -1.21
CA ASP A 192 1.77 9.92 -1.77
C ASP A 192 0.70 9.10 -0.99
N TYR A 193 -0.08 9.73 -0.10
CA TYR A 193 -1.11 9.06 0.70
C TYR A 193 -2.00 8.13 -0.14
N ASP A 194 -2.49 8.62 -1.28
CA ASP A 194 -3.37 7.86 -2.14
C ASP A 194 -2.65 6.65 -2.77
N ARG A 195 -1.39 6.85 -3.15
CA ARG A 195 -0.54 5.83 -3.75
C ARG A 195 -0.26 4.68 -2.78
N TYR A 196 -0.19 4.99 -1.48
CA TYR A 196 0.05 3.98 -0.46
C TYR A 196 -1.22 3.25 -0.03
N LEU A 197 -2.37 3.89 -0.02
CA LEU A 197 -3.59 3.29 0.53
C LEU A 197 -4.56 2.78 -0.53
N ALA A 198 -4.61 3.40 -1.73
CA ALA A 198 -5.54 2.95 -2.77
C ALA A 198 -5.40 1.47 -3.16
N PRO A 199 -4.19 0.90 -3.31
CA PRO A 199 -4.04 -0.52 -3.63
C PRO A 199 -4.66 -1.44 -2.58
N TYR A 200 -4.64 -1.02 -1.30
CA TYR A 200 -5.27 -1.79 -0.24
C TYR A 200 -6.78 -1.84 -0.37
N TYR A 201 -7.42 -0.69 -0.57
CA TYR A 201 -8.86 -0.64 -0.80
C TYR A 201 -9.28 -1.42 -2.04
N GLN A 202 -8.49 -1.36 -3.11
CA GLN A 202 -8.74 -2.10 -4.33
C GLN A 202 -8.65 -3.62 -4.09
N ALA A 203 -7.62 -4.09 -3.37
CA ALA A 203 -7.48 -5.49 -3.02
C ALA A 203 -8.65 -5.99 -2.13
N TRP A 204 -9.08 -5.17 -1.17
CA TRP A 204 -10.20 -5.49 -0.31
C TRP A 204 -11.53 -5.56 -1.08
N MET A 205 -11.80 -4.55 -1.92
CA MET A 205 -12.97 -4.56 -2.81
C MET A 205 -12.98 -5.80 -3.72
N LEU A 206 -11.85 -6.09 -4.36
CA LEU A 206 -11.73 -7.25 -5.24
C LEU A 206 -11.99 -8.57 -4.50
N ALA A 207 -11.46 -8.72 -3.29
CA ALA A 207 -11.71 -9.90 -2.47
C ALA A 207 -13.21 -10.09 -2.15
N MET A 208 -13.90 -9.01 -1.79
CA MET A 208 -15.35 -9.08 -1.51
C MET A 208 -16.16 -9.38 -2.78
N LEU A 209 -15.80 -8.80 -3.92
CA LEU A 209 -16.42 -9.11 -5.21
C LEU A 209 -16.19 -10.56 -5.65
N CYS A 210 -14.99 -11.11 -5.42
CA CYS A 210 -14.71 -12.52 -5.68
C CYS A 210 -15.56 -13.45 -4.79
N LEU A 211 -15.78 -13.09 -3.53
CA LEU A 211 -16.66 -13.84 -2.62
C LEU A 211 -18.13 -13.75 -3.08
N LEU A 212 -18.57 -12.58 -3.53
CA LEU A 212 -19.92 -12.40 -4.09
C LEU A 212 -20.11 -13.25 -5.34
N ALA A 213 -19.16 -13.23 -6.29
CA ALA A 213 -19.25 -14.01 -7.52
C ALA A 213 -19.27 -15.53 -7.25
N ARG A 214 -18.57 -16.00 -6.23
CA ARG A 214 -18.58 -17.42 -5.80
C ARG A 214 -19.91 -17.86 -5.18
N GLY A 215 -20.74 -16.96 -4.70
CA GLY A 215 -22.06 -17.26 -4.13
C GLY A 215 -23.08 -17.71 -5.18
N ALA A 216 -22.90 -17.36 -6.44
CA ALA A 216 -23.81 -17.74 -7.53
C ALA A 216 -23.68 -19.23 -7.86
N ARG A 217 -24.81 -19.95 -7.96
CA ARG A 217 -24.83 -21.43 -8.15
C ARG A 217 -24.72 -21.86 -9.61
N GLU A 218 -25.39 -21.16 -10.47
CA GLU A 218 -25.46 -21.52 -11.89
C GLU A 218 -24.31 -20.84 -12.66
N ARG A 219 -23.78 -21.54 -13.67
CA ARG A 219 -22.66 -21.05 -14.47
C ARG A 219 -22.98 -19.69 -15.16
N LEU A 220 -24.22 -19.54 -15.64
CA LEU A 220 -24.65 -18.29 -16.25
C LEU A 220 -24.75 -17.16 -15.23
N ALA A 221 -25.28 -17.45 -14.05
CA ALA A 221 -25.34 -16.51 -12.94
C ALA A 221 -23.93 -16.14 -12.43
N GLN A 222 -22.98 -17.08 -12.40
CA GLN A 222 -21.58 -16.80 -12.07
C GLN A 222 -20.92 -15.87 -13.08
N LEU A 223 -21.16 -16.09 -14.39
CA LEU A 223 -20.63 -15.22 -15.44
C LEU A 223 -21.23 -13.81 -15.37
N ALA A 224 -22.56 -13.71 -15.17
CA ALA A 224 -23.23 -12.42 -15.03
C ALA A 224 -22.76 -11.66 -13.78
N THR A 225 -22.66 -12.35 -12.63
CA THR A 225 -22.16 -11.76 -11.39
C THR A 225 -20.69 -11.39 -11.50
N GLY A 226 -19.87 -12.21 -12.16
CA GLY A 226 -18.46 -11.91 -12.44
C GLY A 226 -18.30 -10.70 -13.34
N GLY A 227 -19.12 -10.57 -14.38
CA GLY A 227 -19.14 -9.39 -15.26
C GLY A 227 -19.56 -8.13 -14.50
N ALA A 228 -20.63 -8.19 -13.71
CA ALA A 228 -21.06 -7.08 -12.86
C ALA A 228 -19.96 -6.71 -11.83
N ALA A 229 -19.33 -7.69 -11.22
CA ALA A 229 -18.20 -7.48 -10.29
C ALA A 229 -17.03 -6.75 -10.98
N ALA A 230 -16.68 -7.14 -12.20
CA ALA A 230 -15.63 -6.48 -12.97
C ALA A 230 -15.97 -5.00 -13.27
N VAL A 231 -17.23 -4.70 -13.63
CA VAL A 231 -17.69 -3.32 -13.84
C VAL A 231 -17.64 -2.52 -12.54
N ILE A 232 -18.16 -3.07 -11.43
CA ILE A 232 -18.13 -2.42 -10.11
C ILE A 232 -16.67 -2.14 -9.71
N PHE A 233 -15.78 -3.09 -9.93
CA PHE A 233 -14.36 -2.91 -9.61
C PHE A 233 -13.70 -1.83 -10.48
N ALA A 234 -13.97 -1.82 -11.79
CA ALA A 234 -13.48 -0.80 -12.70
C ALA A 234 -13.96 0.61 -12.30
N VAL A 235 -15.25 0.74 -11.97
CA VAL A 235 -15.83 2.00 -11.47
C VAL A 235 -15.22 2.40 -10.14
N PHE A 236 -15.02 1.46 -9.21
CA PHE A 236 -14.38 1.75 -7.92
C PHE A 236 -12.95 2.26 -8.09
N CYS A 237 -12.18 1.65 -8.99
CA CYS A 237 -10.79 2.05 -9.27
C CYS A 237 -10.71 3.36 -10.07
N TRP A 238 -11.82 3.80 -10.68
CA TRP A 238 -11.83 4.99 -11.51
C TRP A 238 -11.61 6.26 -10.70
N ARG A 239 -10.55 6.98 -11.01
CA ARG A 239 -10.20 8.24 -10.33
C ARG A 239 -10.67 9.49 -11.08
N GLY A 240 -11.42 9.33 -12.15
CA GLY A 240 -11.79 10.43 -13.03
C GLY A 240 -10.62 10.97 -13.87
N VAL A 241 -9.53 10.22 -13.92
CA VAL A 241 -8.44 10.49 -14.86
C VAL A 241 -8.98 10.09 -16.25
N PRO A 242 -9.07 11.01 -17.20
CA PRO A 242 -9.47 10.65 -18.55
C PRO A 242 -8.54 9.55 -19.06
N ALA A 243 -9.11 8.52 -19.71
CA ALA A 243 -8.31 7.46 -20.35
C ALA A 243 -7.25 8.04 -21.30
N ALA A 244 -7.54 9.19 -21.93
CA ALA A 244 -6.58 9.99 -22.66
C ALA A 244 -5.33 10.36 -21.86
N GLY A 245 -5.45 10.66 -20.55
CA GLY A 245 -4.29 10.95 -19.69
C GLY A 245 -3.36 9.77 -19.45
N PHE A 246 -3.87 8.53 -19.55
CA PHE A 246 -3.03 7.33 -19.47
C PHE A 246 -2.16 7.17 -20.73
N TRP A 247 -2.73 7.46 -21.90
CA TRP A 247 -2.02 7.36 -23.18
C TRP A 247 -1.15 8.60 -23.48
N SER A 248 -1.58 9.80 -23.05
CA SER A 248 -0.81 11.04 -23.19
C SER A 248 0.27 11.19 -22.11
N GLY A 249 0.23 10.41 -21.04
CA GLY A 249 1.27 10.41 -20.01
C GLY A 249 2.66 10.01 -20.53
N ALA A 250 2.72 9.22 -21.61
CA ALA A 250 3.97 8.92 -22.29
C ALA A 250 4.59 10.19 -22.91
N ASP A 251 3.77 11.02 -23.57
CA ASP A 251 4.25 12.26 -24.20
C ASP A 251 4.72 13.28 -23.16
N SER A 252 4.07 13.37 -22.00
CA SER A 252 4.50 14.25 -20.93
C SER A 252 5.81 13.80 -20.28
N LEU A 253 6.06 12.49 -20.19
CA LEU A 253 7.34 11.96 -19.73
C LEU A 253 8.46 12.19 -20.74
N TYR A 254 8.18 12.09 -22.05
CA TYR A 254 9.15 12.41 -23.09
C TYR A 254 9.48 13.89 -23.12
N THR A 255 8.50 14.78 -22.99
CA THR A 255 8.72 16.23 -22.92
C THR A 255 9.49 16.63 -21.68
N LEU A 256 9.18 16.06 -20.52
CA LEU A 256 9.91 16.30 -19.28
C LEU A 256 11.38 15.83 -19.41
N ARG A 257 11.58 14.64 -19.96
CA ARG A 257 12.92 14.09 -20.17
C ARG A 257 13.74 14.92 -21.17
N ALA A 258 13.11 15.39 -22.24
CA ALA A 258 13.74 16.28 -23.21
C ALA A 258 14.10 17.64 -22.60
N ASP A 259 13.24 18.20 -21.74
CA ASP A 259 13.51 19.45 -21.02
C ASP A 259 14.69 19.29 -20.04
N VAL A 260 14.70 18.20 -19.26
CA VAL A 260 15.83 17.87 -18.37
C VAL A 260 17.12 17.69 -19.17
N GLN A 261 17.08 16.97 -20.28
CA GLN A 261 18.26 16.77 -21.14
C GLN A 261 18.76 18.09 -21.71
N ASN A 262 17.88 18.95 -22.21
CA ASN A 262 18.23 20.26 -22.74
C ASN A 262 18.88 21.16 -21.67
N ARG A 263 18.39 21.12 -20.44
CA ARG A 263 19.00 21.87 -19.32
C ARG A 263 20.37 21.30 -18.96
N ALA A 264 20.53 19.98 -18.90
CA ALA A 264 21.79 19.32 -18.64
C ALA A 264 22.83 19.66 -19.76
N ASP A 265 22.40 19.62 -21.01
CA ASP A 265 23.27 20.00 -22.15
C ASP A 265 23.66 21.49 -22.09
N THR A 266 22.74 22.38 -21.72
CA THR A 266 23.02 23.80 -21.50
C THR A 266 24.03 24.00 -20.37
N MET A 267 23.86 23.29 -19.26
CA MET A 267 24.84 23.34 -18.16
C MET A 267 26.20 22.84 -18.58
N ASN A 268 26.27 21.74 -19.33
CA ASN A 268 27.54 21.20 -19.86
C ASN A 268 28.25 22.12 -20.82
N THR A 269 27.54 23.02 -21.53
CA THR A 269 28.16 24.01 -22.41
C THR A 269 28.77 25.18 -21.63
N VAL A 270 28.28 25.47 -20.44
CA VAL A 270 28.73 26.59 -19.59
C VAL A 270 29.77 26.14 -18.57
N LEU A 271 29.70 24.90 -18.13
CA LEU A 271 30.54 24.33 -17.07
C LEU A 271 31.66 23.50 -17.70
N GLY A 272 32.91 23.82 -17.36
CA GLY A 272 34.04 22.95 -17.71
C GLY A 272 34.01 21.69 -16.82
N TRP A 273 34.28 20.54 -17.42
CA TRP A 273 34.49 19.30 -16.65
C TRP A 273 35.96 19.29 -16.12
N PRO A 274 36.21 19.22 -14.79
CA PRO A 274 35.43 18.65 -13.66
C PRO A 274 34.89 19.71 -12.66
N ASP A 275 34.18 20.71 -13.07
CA ASP A 275 33.69 21.76 -12.18
C ASP A 275 32.71 21.19 -11.11
N ARG A 276 32.81 21.74 -9.91
CA ARG A 276 31.87 21.42 -8.84
C ARG A 276 30.72 22.41 -8.89
N VAL A 277 29.49 21.87 -9.01
CA VAL A 277 28.29 22.68 -9.09
C VAL A 277 27.46 22.49 -7.83
N LEU A 278 27.09 23.59 -7.20
CA LEU A 278 26.09 23.59 -6.14
C LEU A 278 24.73 23.91 -6.75
N VAL A 279 23.83 22.93 -6.79
CA VAL A 279 22.45 23.13 -7.22
C VAL A 279 21.58 23.44 -5.99
N ILE A 280 21.01 24.66 -5.94
CA ILE A 280 20.08 25.07 -4.89
C ILE A 280 18.67 24.94 -5.46
N SER A 281 17.89 24.00 -4.94
CA SER A 281 16.49 23.78 -5.33
C SER A 281 15.54 24.14 -4.20
N GLN A 282 14.50 24.89 -4.53
CA GLN A 282 13.42 25.23 -3.59
C GLN A 282 12.22 24.30 -3.77
N GLY A 283 12.40 23.01 -3.48
CA GLY A 283 11.29 22.06 -3.42
C GLY A 283 10.79 21.51 -4.76
N ASP A 284 11.55 21.70 -5.83
CA ASP A 284 11.27 21.09 -7.12
C ASP A 284 11.98 19.73 -7.24
N ASP A 285 11.21 18.64 -7.26
CA ASP A 285 11.75 17.27 -7.41
C ASP A 285 12.48 17.06 -8.76
N ALA A 286 12.24 17.92 -9.77
CA ALA A 286 12.88 17.82 -11.07
C ALA A 286 14.40 18.02 -11.00
N THR A 287 14.90 18.77 -10.02
CA THR A 287 16.34 19.02 -9.86
C THR A 287 17.15 17.82 -9.37
N ARG A 288 16.52 16.75 -8.93
CA ARG A 288 17.21 15.48 -8.57
C ARG A 288 17.77 14.71 -9.77
N TRP A 289 17.48 15.13 -10.96
CA TRP A 289 17.85 14.44 -12.20
C TRP A 289 19.02 15.10 -12.95
N TYR A 290 19.59 16.17 -12.39
CA TYR A 290 20.76 16.86 -12.95
C TYR A 290 22.10 16.36 -12.31
#